data_afdb0f7bf9b54abfe644da5c7476ee6f
#
_entry.id   afdb0f7bf9b54abfe644da5c7476ee6f
#
_cell.length_a   1.000
_cell.length_b   1.000
_cell.length_c   1.000
_cell.angle_alpha   90.00
_cell.angle_beta   90.00
_cell.angle_gamma   90.00
#
_symmetry.space_group_name_H-M   'P 1'
#
loop_
_entity.id
_entity.type
_entity.pdbx_description
1 polymer ?
#
loop_
_entity_poly.entity_id
_entity_poly.type
_entity_poly.pdbx_seq_one_letter_code
_entity_poly.pdbx_strand_id
1 'polypeptide(L)'
;MSITMTQTASIVPLRNFITSMTHLVEKTQDETLLLAESKQLLSNLIQNDLWLPEFCTVPHPEFYQQYLLHADPLERFSVVSFVWGRGQKTPIHDHCTWGLIGMLRGAEKGQRFQIDNTGKLVTDGPETRLKPGDIEAVSPNIGDIHIVSNAYDDQTSISIHVYGGNIGAIQRHVYEPETGEIKHFVSGYSSTQTPNLWDRSAEVRAQIQK
;
A
#
# COMPACT_ATOMS: atom_id res chain seq x y z
N MET A 1 -19.43 -38.56 -7.41
CA MET A 1 -19.62 -37.15 -7.70
C MET A 1 -19.06 -36.36 -6.51
N SER A 2 -17.90 -35.73 -6.67
CA SER A 2 -17.32 -34.89 -5.63
C SER A 2 -18.04 -33.55 -5.66
N ILE A 3 -18.75 -33.21 -4.60
CA ILE A 3 -19.38 -31.90 -4.44
C ILE A 3 -18.21 -30.93 -4.10
N THR A 4 -17.73 -30.20 -5.09
CA THR A 4 -16.82 -29.08 -4.85
C THR A 4 -17.64 -28.03 -4.12
N MET A 5 -17.47 -27.94 -2.81
CA MET A 5 -18.02 -26.80 -2.05
C MET A 5 -17.37 -25.52 -2.60
N THR A 6 -18.14 -24.71 -3.29
CA THR A 6 -17.74 -23.37 -3.67
C THR A 6 -17.58 -22.58 -2.37
N GLN A 7 -16.34 -22.28 -1.99
CA GLN A 7 -16.06 -21.49 -0.80
C GLN A 7 -16.63 -20.08 -1.04
N THR A 8 -17.64 -19.72 -0.27
CA THR A 8 -18.32 -18.43 -0.41
C THR A 8 -17.38 -17.32 0.04
N ALA A 9 -17.19 -16.29 -0.79
CA ALA A 9 -16.43 -15.11 -0.44
C ALA A 9 -16.96 -14.51 0.88
N SER A 10 -16.08 -14.20 1.81
CA SER A 10 -16.44 -13.69 3.14
C SER A 10 -15.55 -12.52 3.53
N ILE A 11 -16.16 -11.38 3.85
CA ILE A 11 -15.45 -10.18 4.34
C ILE A 11 -14.95 -10.31 5.80
N VAL A 12 -15.28 -11.41 6.48
CA VAL A 12 -14.91 -11.63 7.89
C VAL A 12 -13.41 -11.52 8.16
N PRO A 13 -12.49 -12.07 7.34
CA PRO A 13 -11.06 -11.91 7.55
C PRO A 13 -10.62 -10.45 7.57
N LEU A 14 -11.11 -9.63 6.63
CA LEU A 14 -10.81 -8.19 6.61
C LEU A 14 -11.39 -7.48 7.84
N ARG A 15 -12.62 -7.78 8.23
CA ARG A 15 -13.23 -7.20 9.44
C ARG A 15 -12.41 -7.51 10.69
N ASN A 16 -11.99 -8.75 10.87
CA ASN A 16 -11.18 -9.17 12.01
C ASN A 16 -9.82 -8.47 12.01
N PHE A 17 -9.19 -8.36 10.84
CA PHE A 17 -7.94 -7.61 10.66
C PHE A 17 -8.11 -6.15 11.10
N ILE A 18 -9.12 -5.45 10.58
CA ILE A 18 -9.40 -4.04 10.92
C ILE A 18 -9.65 -3.87 12.43
N THR A 19 -10.44 -4.77 13.04
CA THR A 19 -10.70 -4.75 14.48
C THR A 19 -9.39 -4.90 15.27
N SER A 20 -8.54 -5.85 14.90
CA SER A 20 -7.23 -6.06 15.54
C SER A 20 -6.30 -4.87 15.36
N MET A 21 -6.25 -4.29 14.16
CA MET A 21 -5.47 -3.07 13.89
C MET A 21 -5.96 -1.88 14.72
N THR A 22 -7.28 -1.70 14.85
CA THR A 22 -7.85 -0.63 15.67
C THR A 22 -7.41 -0.74 17.13
N HIS A 23 -7.45 -1.94 17.71
CA HIS A 23 -6.96 -2.17 19.07
C HIS A 23 -5.44 -1.98 19.19
N LEU A 24 -4.68 -2.39 18.17
CA LEU A 24 -3.22 -2.22 18.17
C LEU A 24 -2.83 -0.74 18.19
N VAL A 25 -3.37 0.08 17.29
CA VAL A 25 -3.05 1.53 17.23
C VAL A 25 -3.61 2.32 18.41
N GLU A 26 -4.59 1.78 19.13
CA GLU A 26 -5.05 2.34 20.41
C GLU A 26 -4.08 2.04 21.55
N LYS A 27 -3.50 0.84 21.55
CA LYS A 27 -2.62 0.32 22.61
C LYS A 27 -1.22 0.93 22.58
N THR A 28 -0.67 1.21 21.39
CA THR A 28 0.71 1.68 21.26
C THR A 28 0.87 2.65 20.09
N GLN A 29 1.87 3.56 20.23
CA GLN A 29 2.38 4.42 19.17
C GLN A 29 3.86 4.10 18.86
N ASP A 30 4.43 3.09 19.49
CA ASP A 30 5.78 2.61 19.19
C ASP A 30 5.79 1.94 17.82
N GLU A 31 6.49 2.55 16.86
CA GLU A 31 6.54 2.10 15.46
C GLU A 31 7.11 0.69 15.33
N THR A 32 8.10 0.33 16.13
CA THR A 32 8.70 -1.01 16.10
C THR A 32 7.68 -2.08 16.48
N LEU A 33 6.89 -1.84 17.52
CA LEU A 33 5.81 -2.72 17.94
C LEU A 33 4.66 -2.72 16.91
N LEU A 34 4.28 -1.55 16.39
CA LEU A 34 3.27 -1.43 15.34
C LEU A 34 3.63 -2.26 14.11
N LEU A 35 4.85 -2.11 13.59
CA LEU A 35 5.33 -2.87 12.43
C LEU A 35 5.36 -4.38 12.71
N ALA A 36 5.85 -4.80 13.88
CA ALA A 36 5.97 -6.21 14.21
C ALA A 36 4.61 -6.90 14.35
N GLU A 37 3.69 -6.31 15.13
CA GLU A 37 2.36 -6.89 15.38
C GLU A 37 1.47 -6.78 14.13
N SER A 38 1.49 -5.64 13.42
CA SER A 38 0.75 -5.48 12.15
C SER A 38 1.21 -6.44 11.07
N LYS A 39 2.53 -6.74 10.99
CA LYS A 39 3.07 -7.73 10.06
C LYS A 39 2.48 -9.12 10.32
N GLN A 40 2.33 -9.52 11.58
CA GLN A 40 1.71 -10.80 11.92
C GLN A 40 0.22 -10.82 11.54
N LEU A 41 -0.51 -9.73 11.80
CA LEU A 41 -1.93 -9.61 11.41
C LEU A 41 -2.09 -9.64 9.89
N LEU A 42 -1.27 -8.90 9.15
CA LEU A 42 -1.29 -8.87 7.70
C LEU A 42 -0.91 -10.23 7.11
N SER A 43 0.08 -10.93 7.66
CA SER A 43 0.45 -12.29 7.25
C SER A 43 -0.73 -13.26 7.30
N ASN A 44 -1.56 -13.16 8.34
CA ASN A 44 -2.76 -13.99 8.45
C ASN A 44 -3.83 -13.61 7.41
N LEU A 45 -3.98 -12.30 7.13
CA LEU A 45 -4.98 -11.80 6.17
C LEU A 45 -4.67 -12.25 4.74
N ILE A 46 -3.39 -12.19 4.32
CA ILE A 46 -2.97 -12.47 2.93
C ILE A 46 -2.73 -13.94 2.62
N GLN A 47 -3.05 -14.87 3.54
CA GLN A 47 -2.95 -16.32 3.28
C GLN A 47 -3.90 -16.81 2.20
N ASN A 48 -5.00 -16.12 1.98
CA ASN A 48 -5.92 -16.35 0.87
C ASN A 48 -6.57 -15.02 0.47
N ASP A 49 -7.23 -15.00 -0.68
CA ASP A 49 -7.80 -13.80 -1.30
C ASP A 49 -9.33 -13.81 -1.41
N LEU A 50 -9.99 -14.82 -0.83
CA LEU A 50 -11.44 -15.00 -0.93
C LEU A 50 -12.26 -13.92 -0.21
N TRP A 51 -11.59 -13.13 0.65
CA TRP A 51 -12.21 -12.02 1.36
C TRP A 51 -12.17 -10.69 0.58
N LEU A 52 -11.30 -10.58 -0.44
CA LEU A 52 -11.12 -9.32 -1.18
C LEU A 52 -12.31 -9.12 -2.13
N PRO A 53 -13.05 -7.98 -2.02
CA PRO A 53 -14.15 -7.70 -2.93
C PRO A 53 -13.68 -7.64 -4.39
N GLU A 54 -14.44 -8.22 -5.30
CA GLU A 54 -14.06 -8.32 -6.71
C GLU A 54 -13.73 -6.96 -7.33
N PHE A 55 -14.51 -5.91 -7.04
CA PHE A 55 -14.26 -4.57 -7.55
C PHE A 55 -12.93 -3.96 -7.08
N CYS A 56 -12.35 -4.45 -5.98
CA CYS A 56 -11.02 -4.08 -5.49
C CYS A 56 -9.88 -4.89 -6.14
N THR A 57 -10.18 -5.70 -7.17
CA THR A 57 -9.19 -6.50 -7.91
C THR A 57 -9.06 -6.09 -9.37
N VAL A 58 -9.84 -5.09 -9.81
CA VAL A 58 -9.95 -4.69 -11.22
C VAL A 58 -8.78 -3.77 -11.59
N PRO A 59 -7.91 -4.17 -12.54
CA PRO A 59 -6.84 -3.31 -13.03
C PRO A 59 -7.38 -2.21 -13.94
N HIS A 60 -6.67 -1.08 -14.02
CA HIS A 60 -6.86 -0.08 -15.05
C HIS A 60 -5.85 -0.30 -16.18
N PRO A 61 -6.19 0.00 -17.46
CA PRO A 61 -5.28 -0.26 -18.59
C PRO A 61 -4.01 0.60 -18.58
N GLU A 62 -4.05 1.81 -18.00
CA GLU A 62 -2.95 2.78 -18.09
C GLU A 62 -2.15 2.93 -16.79
N PHE A 63 -2.79 2.79 -15.62
CA PHE A 63 -2.16 3.04 -14.33
C PHE A 63 -2.67 2.10 -13.25
N TYR A 64 -1.82 1.83 -12.24
CA TYR A 64 -2.20 1.01 -11.09
C TYR A 64 -3.35 1.63 -10.29
N GLN A 65 -4.12 0.80 -9.61
CA GLN A 65 -5.25 1.22 -8.81
C GLN A 65 -4.94 1.13 -7.32
N GLN A 66 -5.50 2.05 -6.55
CA GLN A 66 -5.42 2.13 -5.10
C GLN A 66 -6.84 2.10 -4.52
N TYR A 67 -7.40 0.91 -4.32
CA TYR A 67 -8.74 0.76 -3.77
C TYR A 67 -8.71 0.82 -2.24
N LEU A 68 -9.36 1.82 -1.66
CA LEU A 68 -9.48 1.90 -0.20
C LEU A 68 -10.36 0.75 0.31
N LEU A 69 -9.80 -0.10 1.16
CA LEU A 69 -10.52 -1.14 1.88
C LEU A 69 -11.04 -0.63 3.23
N HIS A 70 -10.25 0.19 3.91
CA HIS A 70 -10.61 0.82 5.17
C HIS A 70 -9.70 2.02 5.48
N ALA A 71 -10.27 3.06 6.09
CA ALA A 71 -9.52 4.07 6.84
C ALA A 71 -10.11 4.16 8.24
N ASP A 72 -9.23 4.16 9.25
CA ASP A 72 -9.64 4.38 10.63
C ASP A 72 -10.33 5.74 10.76
N PRO A 73 -11.44 5.87 11.51
CA PRO A 73 -12.16 7.14 11.67
C PRO A 73 -11.33 8.29 12.27
N LEU A 74 -10.24 7.96 12.98
CA LEU A 74 -9.28 8.93 13.51
C LEU A 74 -8.02 9.04 12.59
N GLU A 75 -8.06 8.44 11.42
CA GLU A 75 -6.98 8.45 10.41
C GLU A 75 -5.63 7.92 10.94
N ARG A 76 -5.64 7.02 11.93
CA ARG A 76 -4.43 6.43 12.53
C ARG A 76 -3.82 5.34 11.65
N PHE A 77 -4.62 4.70 10.77
CA PHE A 77 -4.16 3.76 9.75
C PHE A 77 -5.14 3.68 8.58
N SER A 78 -4.66 3.19 7.46
CA SER A 78 -5.48 2.83 6.30
C SER A 78 -5.04 1.50 5.70
N VAL A 79 -5.98 0.82 5.03
CA VAL A 79 -5.77 -0.46 4.34
C VAL A 79 -6.21 -0.31 2.90
N VAL A 80 -5.32 -0.65 1.97
CA VAL A 80 -5.50 -0.39 0.53
C VAL A 80 -5.19 -1.65 -0.27
N SER A 81 -6.02 -1.98 -1.25
CA SER A 81 -5.70 -2.94 -2.30
C SER A 81 -5.02 -2.21 -3.44
N PHE A 82 -3.75 -2.49 -3.68
CA PHE A 82 -3.03 -2.06 -4.88
C PHE A 82 -3.21 -3.10 -5.96
N VAL A 83 -3.68 -2.67 -7.13
CA VAL A 83 -3.90 -3.54 -8.28
C VAL A 83 -3.02 -3.05 -9.43
N TRP A 84 -2.10 -3.90 -9.80
CA TRP A 84 -1.07 -3.64 -10.80
C TRP A 84 -1.45 -4.32 -12.12
N GLY A 85 -1.78 -3.54 -13.12
CA GLY A 85 -1.87 -4.02 -14.49
C GLY A 85 -0.49 -4.41 -15.04
N ARG A 86 -0.46 -4.94 -16.25
CA ARG A 86 0.74 -5.44 -16.94
C ARG A 86 1.80 -4.34 -17.05
N GLY A 87 3.01 -4.61 -16.56
CA GLY A 87 4.15 -3.69 -16.64
C GLY A 87 4.01 -2.36 -15.93
N GLN A 88 2.95 -2.17 -15.13
CA GLN A 88 2.73 -0.92 -14.40
C GLN A 88 3.73 -0.75 -13.26
N LYS A 89 4.08 0.51 -12.98
CA LYS A 89 5.02 0.89 -11.92
C LYS A 89 4.66 2.25 -11.32
N THR A 90 5.15 2.50 -10.11
CA THR A 90 5.12 3.84 -9.50
C THR A 90 6.27 4.70 -10.03
N PRO A 91 6.24 6.02 -9.86
CA PRO A 91 7.45 6.82 -9.77
C PRO A 91 8.28 6.42 -8.53
N ILE A 92 9.51 6.91 -8.39
CA ILE A 92 10.24 6.84 -7.13
C ILE A 92 9.54 7.77 -6.14
N HIS A 93 9.14 7.25 -4.98
CA HIS A 93 8.31 7.99 -4.01
C HIS A 93 8.58 7.56 -2.58
N ASP A 94 8.12 8.37 -1.63
CA ASP A 94 8.09 8.06 -0.20
C ASP A 94 6.64 7.95 0.33
N HIS A 95 6.50 7.61 1.61
CA HIS A 95 5.20 7.45 2.29
C HIS A 95 5.01 8.47 3.41
N CYS A 96 6.09 9.03 3.97
CA CYS A 96 6.09 9.93 5.13
C CYS A 96 5.41 9.32 6.38
N THR A 97 5.23 8.01 6.41
CA THR A 97 4.65 7.23 7.49
C THR A 97 5.15 5.78 7.40
N TRP A 98 4.96 5.00 8.46
CA TRP A 98 5.22 3.57 8.38
C TRP A 98 4.19 2.88 7.49
N GLY A 99 4.61 1.78 6.85
CA GLY A 99 3.74 0.96 6.03
C GLY A 99 4.22 -0.49 5.93
N LEU A 100 3.28 -1.36 5.61
CA LEU A 100 3.51 -2.76 5.27
C LEU A 100 2.91 -3.06 3.90
N ILE A 101 3.65 -3.75 3.07
CA ILE A 101 3.26 -4.18 1.73
C ILE A 101 3.20 -5.71 1.75
N GLY A 102 2.00 -6.28 1.75
CA GLY A 102 1.77 -7.72 1.75
C GLY A 102 1.34 -8.24 0.38
N MET A 103 2.14 -9.11 -0.22
CA MET A 103 1.83 -9.65 -1.55
C MET A 103 0.70 -10.68 -1.47
N LEU A 104 -0.42 -10.45 -2.20
CA LEU A 104 -1.60 -11.31 -2.20
C LEU A 104 -1.66 -12.20 -3.45
N ARG A 105 -1.51 -11.62 -4.64
CA ARG A 105 -1.55 -12.32 -5.94
C ARG A 105 -0.42 -11.83 -6.86
N GLY A 106 0.17 -12.73 -7.64
CA GLY A 106 1.21 -12.37 -8.59
C GLY A 106 2.54 -12.09 -7.92
N ALA A 107 3.23 -11.04 -8.31
CA ALA A 107 4.49 -10.59 -7.70
C ALA A 107 4.79 -9.13 -8.01
N GLU A 108 5.54 -8.48 -7.13
CA GLU A 108 6.07 -7.14 -7.30
C GLU A 108 7.59 -7.14 -7.25
N LYS A 109 8.20 -6.19 -7.93
CA LYS A 109 9.61 -5.83 -7.79
C LYS A 109 9.70 -4.49 -7.10
N GLY A 110 10.59 -4.38 -6.12
CA GLY A 110 10.88 -3.16 -5.39
C GLY A 110 12.36 -2.81 -5.47
N GLN A 111 12.68 -1.55 -5.74
CA GLN A 111 14.04 -1.01 -5.60
C GLN A 111 13.99 0.13 -4.60
N ARG A 112 14.78 0.00 -3.53
CA ARG A 112 14.93 1.06 -2.52
C ARG A 112 15.94 2.11 -2.96
N PHE A 113 15.75 3.32 -2.44
CA PHE A 113 16.63 4.46 -2.64
C PHE A 113 16.88 5.18 -1.31
N GLN A 114 17.96 5.94 -1.29
CA GLN A 114 18.27 6.86 -0.20
C GLN A 114 18.88 8.14 -0.75
N ILE A 115 18.82 9.22 0.01
CA ILE A 115 19.54 10.44 -0.27
C ILE A 115 20.92 10.34 0.37
N ASP A 116 21.97 10.42 -0.44
CA ASP A 116 23.35 10.36 0.06
C ASP A 116 23.80 11.67 0.72
N ASN A 117 24.99 11.68 1.27
CA ASN A 117 25.57 12.86 1.95
C ASN A 117 25.78 14.06 1.02
N THR A 118 25.67 13.89 -0.29
CA THR A 118 25.76 14.97 -1.30
C THR A 118 24.39 15.49 -1.72
N GLY A 119 23.30 14.92 -1.17
CA GLY A 119 21.92 15.23 -1.54
C GLY A 119 21.43 14.53 -2.80
N LYS A 120 22.14 13.53 -3.29
CA LYS A 120 21.74 12.77 -4.48
C LYS A 120 20.94 11.53 -4.10
N LEU A 121 19.95 11.23 -4.94
CA LEU A 121 19.20 9.98 -4.87
C LEU A 121 20.06 8.82 -5.40
N VAL A 122 20.31 7.81 -4.57
CA VAL A 122 21.10 6.62 -4.91
C VAL A 122 20.34 5.36 -4.54
N THR A 123 20.61 4.25 -5.23
CA THR A 123 20.00 2.96 -4.88
C THR A 123 20.50 2.48 -3.51
N ASP A 124 19.57 1.92 -2.72
CA ASP A 124 19.83 1.31 -1.42
C ASP A 124 19.56 -0.20 -1.49
N GLY A 125 20.63 -0.96 -1.64
CA GLY A 125 20.58 -2.41 -1.78
C GLY A 125 20.10 -2.91 -3.17
N PRO A 126 19.95 -4.23 -3.32
CA PRO A 126 19.50 -4.86 -4.55
C PRO A 126 17.99 -4.72 -4.77
N GLU A 127 17.54 -4.88 -6.02
CA GLU A 127 16.12 -5.07 -6.34
C GLU A 127 15.58 -6.31 -5.59
N THR A 128 14.44 -6.15 -4.94
CA THR A 128 13.72 -7.23 -4.26
C THR A 128 12.54 -7.70 -5.10
N ARG A 129 12.09 -8.93 -4.85
CA ARG A 129 10.88 -9.48 -5.46
C ARG A 129 9.99 -10.10 -4.39
N LEU A 130 8.80 -9.54 -4.20
CA LEU A 130 7.78 -10.08 -3.31
C LEU A 130 6.92 -11.09 -4.05
N LYS A 131 6.67 -12.24 -3.41
CA LYS A 131 5.76 -13.31 -3.86
C LYS A 131 4.59 -13.42 -2.88
N PRO A 132 3.49 -14.09 -3.23
CA PRO A 132 2.35 -14.27 -2.35
C PRO A 132 2.77 -14.77 -0.95
N GLY A 133 2.34 -14.04 0.08
CA GLY A 133 2.71 -14.27 1.47
C GLY A 133 3.92 -13.47 1.98
N ASP A 134 4.75 -12.91 1.09
CA ASP A 134 5.85 -12.03 1.51
C ASP A 134 5.32 -10.68 1.98
N ILE A 135 6.01 -10.10 2.97
CA ILE A 135 5.67 -8.77 3.51
C ILE A 135 6.94 -7.93 3.64
N GLU A 136 6.93 -6.77 3.01
CA GLU A 136 7.95 -5.73 3.15
C GLU A 136 7.44 -4.60 4.06
N ALA A 137 8.35 -4.01 4.85
CA ALA A 137 8.07 -2.83 5.65
C ALA A 137 8.78 -1.61 5.08
N VAL A 138 8.12 -0.46 5.14
CA VAL A 138 8.64 0.86 4.76
C VAL A 138 8.37 1.86 5.88
N SER A 139 9.29 2.80 6.10
CA SER A 139 9.11 3.89 7.07
C SER A 139 10.25 4.90 6.92
N PRO A 140 10.04 6.18 7.24
CA PRO A 140 11.13 7.16 7.34
C PRO A 140 12.29 6.70 8.24
N ASN A 141 12.04 5.81 9.21
CA ASN A 141 13.04 5.32 10.16
C ASN A 141 13.85 4.11 9.65
N ILE A 142 13.33 3.35 8.67
CA ILE A 142 13.95 2.10 8.20
C ILE A 142 14.18 2.05 6.69
N GLY A 143 13.90 3.15 5.97
CA GLY A 143 13.92 3.26 4.53
C GLY A 143 12.52 3.41 3.95
N ASP A 144 12.27 4.58 3.35
CA ASP A 144 10.94 5.00 2.88
C ASP A 144 10.86 5.22 1.37
N ILE A 145 12.00 5.53 0.73
CA ILE A 145 12.02 5.89 -0.69
C ILE A 145 12.18 4.63 -1.52
N HIS A 146 11.23 4.38 -2.42
CA HIS A 146 11.32 3.24 -3.34
C HIS A 146 10.55 3.45 -4.66
N ILE A 147 10.79 2.57 -5.61
CA ILE A 147 9.95 2.32 -6.76
C ILE A 147 9.42 0.89 -6.69
N VAL A 148 8.15 0.70 -7.04
CA VAL A 148 7.52 -0.61 -7.12
C VAL A 148 6.97 -0.82 -8.52
N SER A 149 7.07 -2.04 -9.03
CA SER A 149 6.52 -2.43 -10.33
C SER A 149 5.88 -3.82 -10.27
N ASN A 150 4.88 -4.04 -11.12
CA ASN A 150 4.42 -5.40 -11.39
C ASN A 150 5.59 -6.22 -11.93
N ALA A 151 5.83 -7.40 -11.36
CA ALA A 151 6.91 -8.28 -11.81
C ALA A 151 6.57 -9.03 -13.10
N TYR A 152 5.36 -8.83 -13.64
CA TYR A 152 4.84 -9.50 -14.83
C TYR A 152 4.34 -8.51 -15.88
N ASP A 153 4.57 -8.87 -17.16
CA ASP A 153 4.11 -8.11 -18.32
C ASP A 153 2.82 -8.69 -18.92
N ASP A 154 2.32 -9.81 -18.39
CA ASP A 154 1.23 -10.59 -18.96
C ASP A 154 0.05 -10.81 -18.00
N GLN A 155 0.22 -10.52 -16.71
CA GLN A 155 -0.82 -10.74 -15.69
C GLN A 155 -0.90 -9.61 -14.67
N THR A 156 -2.06 -9.53 -13.98
CA THR A 156 -2.32 -8.61 -12.88
C THR A 156 -1.69 -9.14 -11.60
N SER A 157 -1.09 -8.25 -10.81
CA SER A 157 -0.65 -8.51 -9.43
C SER A 157 -1.46 -7.68 -8.44
N ILE A 158 -1.61 -8.17 -7.21
CA ILE A 158 -2.37 -7.49 -6.15
C ILE A 158 -1.58 -7.59 -4.85
N SER A 159 -1.37 -6.45 -4.21
CA SER A 159 -0.81 -6.35 -2.88
C SER A 159 -1.75 -5.60 -1.93
N ILE A 160 -1.70 -5.96 -0.65
CA ILE A 160 -2.46 -5.31 0.41
C ILE A 160 -1.49 -4.46 1.22
N HIS A 161 -1.76 -3.17 1.22
CA HIS A 161 -0.93 -2.19 1.91
C HIS A 161 -1.63 -1.71 3.18
N VAL A 162 -0.87 -1.59 4.26
CA VAL A 162 -1.32 -1.01 5.53
C VAL A 162 -0.40 0.15 5.86
N TYR A 163 -0.96 1.33 6.09
CA TYR A 163 -0.18 2.54 6.38
C TYR A 163 -0.58 3.16 7.70
N GLY A 164 0.37 3.78 8.40
CA GLY A 164 0.18 4.49 9.66
C GLY A 164 -0.45 5.87 9.50
N GLY A 165 -1.50 5.95 8.70
CA GLY A 165 -2.26 7.17 8.42
C GLY A 165 -3.23 6.96 7.26
N ASN A 166 -3.99 7.98 6.90
CA ASN A 166 -4.84 8.02 5.71
C ASN A 166 -3.97 8.31 4.47
N ILE A 167 -3.35 7.29 3.90
CA ILE A 167 -2.31 7.42 2.87
C ILE A 167 -2.76 8.22 1.65
N GLY A 168 -4.03 8.14 1.28
CA GLY A 168 -4.60 8.89 0.17
C GLY A 168 -4.66 10.40 0.40
N ALA A 169 -4.56 10.86 1.66
CA ALA A 169 -4.57 12.27 2.04
C ALA A 169 -3.22 12.76 2.60
N ILE A 170 -2.22 11.90 2.76
CA ILE A 170 -0.87 12.30 3.17
C ILE A 170 -0.16 12.95 1.99
N GLN A 171 0.40 14.14 2.22
CA GLN A 171 1.32 14.79 1.29
C GLN A 171 2.66 14.05 1.32
N ARG A 172 3.11 13.59 0.16
CA ARG A 172 4.31 12.78 -0.04
C ARG A 172 5.16 13.35 -1.17
N HIS A 173 6.28 12.70 -1.47
CA HIS A 173 7.22 13.15 -2.47
C HIS A 173 7.39 12.13 -3.60
N VAL A 174 7.55 12.66 -4.81
CA VAL A 174 8.07 11.95 -5.98
C VAL A 174 9.46 12.51 -6.27
N TYR A 175 10.39 11.62 -6.53
CA TYR A 175 11.79 11.93 -6.79
C TYR A 175 12.12 11.69 -8.25
N GLU A 176 12.67 12.71 -8.92
CA GLU A 176 13.13 12.62 -10.31
C GLU A 176 14.63 12.29 -10.32
N PRO A 177 15.03 11.06 -10.73
CA PRO A 177 16.42 10.61 -10.59
C PRO A 177 17.41 11.37 -11.49
N GLU A 178 16.96 11.88 -12.65
CA GLU A 178 17.83 12.57 -13.59
C GLU A 178 18.13 14.00 -13.18
N THR A 179 17.17 14.70 -12.62
CA THR A 179 17.27 16.12 -12.27
C THR A 179 17.49 16.36 -10.78
N GLY A 180 17.19 15.37 -9.92
CA GLY A 180 17.15 15.53 -8.46
C GLY A 180 15.95 16.33 -7.97
N GLU A 181 14.99 16.66 -8.86
CA GLU A 181 13.78 17.39 -8.48
C GLU A 181 12.90 16.56 -7.55
N ILE A 182 12.38 17.19 -6.50
CA ILE A 182 11.43 16.60 -5.55
C ILE A 182 10.09 17.30 -5.74
N LYS A 183 9.04 16.52 -6.07
CA LYS A 183 7.69 17.02 -6.28
C LYS A 183 6.76 16.52 -5.19
N HIS A 184 5.93 17.40 -4.66
CA HIS A 184 4.87 17.01 -3.73
C HIS A 184 3.68 16.41 -4.47
N PHE A 185 3.06 15.39 -3.88
CA PHE A 185 1.82 14.84 -4.39
C PHE A 185 0.91 14.32 -3.27
N VAL A 186 -0.37 14.17 -3.60
CA VAL A 186 -1.39 13.51 -2.78
C VAL A 186 -2.15 12.57 -3.72
N SER A 187 -2.12 11.26 -3.43
CA SER A 187 -2.63 10.24 -4.37
C SER A 187 -4.15 10.22 -4.48
N GLY A 188 -4.87 10.33 -3.36
CA GLY A 188 -6.27 9.93 -3.29
C GLY A 188 -6.43 8.42 -3.39
N TYR A 189 -7.63 8.00 -3.80
CA TYR A 189 -8.00 6.59 -3.97
C TYR A 189 -8.76 6.38 -5.27
N SER A 190 -8.74 5.16 -5.79
CA SER A 190 -9.40 4.77 -7.04
C SER A 190 -10.85 4.33 -6.85
N SER A 191 -11.38 4.31 -5.63
CA SER A 191 -12.75 3.86 -5.34
C SER A 191 -13.79 4.86 -5.85
N THR A 192 -14.70 4.40 -6.72
CA THR A 192 -15.74 5.24 -7.34
C THR A 192 -17.17 4.80 -7.03
N GLN A 193 -17.36 3.63 -6.41
CA GLN A 193 -18.67 3.01 -6.25
C GLN A 193 -19.51 3.57 -5.10
N THR A 194 -18.85 4.07 -4.05
CA THR A 194 -19.50 4.73 -2.92
C THR A 194 -18.73 5.99 -2.55
N PRO A 195 -19.37 7.02 -1.98
CA PRO A 195 -18.65 8.16 -1.44
C PRO A 195 -17.60 7.68 -0.44
N ASN A 196 -16.34 7.98 -0.72
CA ASN A 196 -15.25 7.67 0.20
C ASN A 196 -15.13 8.80 1.23
N LEU A 197 -15.66 8.60 2.42
CA LEU A 197 -15.68 9.61 3.49
C LEU A 197 -14.27 10.04 3.93
N TRP A 198 -13.28 9.22 3.69
CA TRP A 198 -11.88 9.46 4.07
C TRP A 198 -11.00 9.88 2.89
N ASP A 199 -11.54 10.04 1.67
CA ASP A 199 -10.79 10.64 0.58
C ASP A 199 -10.73 12.16 0.74
N ARG A 200 -9.82 12.62 1.57
CA ARG A 200 -9.55 14.04 1.84
C ARG A 200 -8.51 14.64 0.89
N SER A 201 -8.15 13.92 -0.17
CA SER A 201 -7.09 14.34 -1.08
C SER A 201 -7.35 15.71 -1.72
N ALA A 202 -8.60 16.00 -2.08
CA ALA A 202 -8.96 17.31 -2.64
C ALA A 202 -8.78 18.46 -1.63
N GLU A 203 -9.14 18.23 -0.36
CA GLU A 203 -8.97 19.21 0.72
C GLU A 203 -7.47 19.49 0.95
N VAL A 204 -6.65 18.44 1.02
CA VAL A 204 -5.20 18.55 1.22
C VAL A 204 -4.54 19.26 0.05
N ARG A 205 -4.86 18.91 -1.20
CA ARG A 205 -4.34 19.63 -2.39
C ARG A 205 -4.67 21.11 -2.36
N ALA A 206 -5.88 21.50 -1.96
CA ALA A 206 -6.26 22.91 -1.85
C ALA A 206 -5.50 23.69 -0.78
N GLN A 207 -4.97 23.01 0.25
CA GLN A 207 -4.13 23.62 1.29
C GLN A 207 -2.68 23.84 0.83
N ILE A 208 -2.16 22.95 -0.02
CA ILE A 208 -0.77 23.01 -0.53
C ILE A 208 -0.60 24.11 -1.59
N GLN A 209 -1.66 24.43 -2.33
CA GLN A 209 -1.63 25.45 -3.40
C GLN A 209 -1.72 26.88 -2.89
N LYS A 210 -1.81 27.10 -1.58
CA LYS A 210 -1.78 28.42 -0.92
C LYS A 210 -0.37 28.74 -0.45
#